data_d272be0b6e226e78ba32aeb576597f29
#
_entry.id   d272be0b6e226e78ba32aeb576597f29
#
_cell.length_a   1.000
_cell.length_b   1.000
_cell.length_c   1.000
_cell.angle_alpha   90.00
_cell.angle_beta   90.00
_cell.angle_gamma   90.00
#
_symmetry.space_group_name_H-M   'P 1'
#
loop_
_entity.id
_entity.type
_entity.pdbx_description
1 polymer ?
#
loop_
_entity_poly.entity_id
_entity_poly.type
_entity_poly.pdbx_seq_one_letter_code
_entity_poly.pdbx_strand_id
1 'polypeptide(L)'
;MPGKSKIRFKSLEFKDLEKVMEIETLSNPTPWSIGSFIDCINSSYQNIVILSDNLLVGFCISTVNFTESHLLNISIHPDYRSQGLGQLLLNES
;
A
#
# COMPACT_ATOMS: atom_id res chain seq x y z
N MET A 1 1.65 8.88 27.04
CA MET A 1 1.37 8.82 26.07
C MET A 1 1.52 7.82 25.46
N PRO A 2 0.82 7.68 24.71
CA PRO A 2 1.01 6.51 24.04
C PRO A 2 2.37 6.48 23.44
N GLY A 3 2.91 5.35 23.38
CA GLY A 3 4.14 5.14 22.68
C GLY A 3 3.94 5.34 21.19
N LYS A 4 5.00 5.14 20.45
CA LYS A 4 4.93 5.22 19.01
C LYS A 4 4.10 4.06 18.47
N SER A 5 3.36 4.31 17.41
CA SER A 5 2.65 3.26 16.71
C SER A 5 3.63 2.22 16.19
N LYS A 6 3.22 0.97 16.22
CA LYS A 6 4.04 -0.12 15.74
C LYS A 6 3.83 -0.26 14.24
N ILE A 7 4.85 0.05 13.47
CA ILE A 7 4.76 0.01 12.00
C ILE A 7 5.33 -1.30 11.49
N ARG A 8 4.59 -1.96 10.61
CA ARG A 8 5.05 -3.19 9.97
C ARG A 8 4.72 -3.16 8.50
N PHE A 9 5.44 -3.95 7.73
CA PHE A 9 5.21 -4.11 6.29
C PHE A 9 4.96 -5.58 6.01
N LYS A 10 4.13 -5.84 5.00
CA LYS A 10 3.97 -7.21 4.51
C LYS A 10 3.50 -7.16 3.07
N SER A 11 3.54 -8.32 2.41
CA SER A 11 3.02 -8.43 1.05
C SER A 11 1.50 -8.33 1.06
N LEU A 12 0.95 -7.72 0.02
CA LEU A 12 -0.49 -7.63 -0.18
C LEU A 12 -1.06 -9.02 -0.42
N GLU A 13 -2.13 -9.36 0.29
CA GLU A 13 -2.80 -10.63 0.13
C GLU A 13 -4.26 -10.39 -0.26
N PHE A 14 -4.92 -11.44 -0.75
CA PHE A 14 -6.33 -11.30 -1.14
C PHE A 14 -7.20 -10.83 0.02
N LYS A 15 -6.90 -11.25 1.24
CA LYS A 15 -7.68 -10.85 2.41
C LYS A 15 -7.57 -9.36 2.71
N ASP A 16 -6.56 -8.67 2.13
CA ASP A 16 -6.35 -7.26 2.36
C ASP A 16 -7.12 -6.38 1.37
N LEU A 17 -7.73 -6.97 0.34
CA LEU A 17 -8.30 -6.19 -0.76
C LEU A 17 -9.42 -5.26 -0.33
N GLU A 18 -10.24 -5.67 0.61
CA GLU A 18 -11.33 -4.81 1.08
C GLU A 18 -10.79 -3.51 1.65
N LYS A 19 -9.76 -3.60 2.49
CA LYS A 19 -9.15 -2.43 3.11
C LYS A 19 -8.39 -1.59 2.09
N VAL A 20 -7.68 -2.25 1.18
CA VAL A 20 -6.95 -1.56 0.12
C VAL A 20 -7.92 -0.78 -0.77
N MET A 21 -9.07 -1.37 -1.13
CA MET A 21 -10.06 -0.69 -1.95
C MET A 21 -10.68 0.51 -1.21
N GLU A 22 -10.87 0.38 0.09
CA GLU A 22 -11.35 1.51 0.89
C GLU A 22 -10.37 2.68 0.79
N ILE A 23 -9.08 2.41 0.98
CA ILE A 23 -8.04 3.45 0.92
C ILE A 23 -7.96 4.03 -0.48
N GLU A 24 -8.00 3.17 -1.50
CA GLU A 24 -7.91 3.63 -2.89
C GLU A 24 -9.07 4.56 -3.23
N THR A 25 -10.28 4.20 -2.83
CA THR A 25 -11.46 5.00 -3.11
C THR A 25 -11.39 6.36 -2.42
N LEU A 26 -10.85 6.39 -1.20
CA LEU A 26 -10.72 7.64 -0.44
C LEU A 26 -9.61 8.54 -0.99
N SER A 27 -8.62 7.94 -1.64
CA SER A 27 -7.39 8.65 -2.02
C SER A 27 -7.33 9.07 -3.48
N ASN A 28 -8.07 8.39 -4.35
CA ASN A 28 -7.91 8.56 -5.80
C ASN A 28 -9.24 8.92 -6.45
N PRO A 29 -9.34 10.06 -7.14
CA PRO A 29 -10.60 10.44 -7.81
C PRO A 29 -11.04 9.42 -8.87
N THR A 30 -10.07 8.70 -9.48
CA THR A 30 -10.37 7.65 -10.44
C THR A 30 -9.74 6.36 -9.92
N PRO A 31 -10.36 5.71 -8.93
CA PRO A 31 -9.71 4.57 -8.27
C PRO A 31 -9.56 3.37 -9.19
N TRP A 32 -8.51 2.59 -8.94
CA TRP A 32 -8.34 1.31 -9.60
C TRP A 32 -9.49 0.38 -9.21
N SER A 33 -9.82 -0.54 -10.10
CA SER A 33 -10.79 -1.58 -9.78
C SER A 33 -10.13 -2.64 -8.90
N ILE A 34 -10.96 -3.41 -8.21
CA ILE A 34 -10.44 -4.54 -7.43
C ILE A 34 -9.74 -5.55 -8.34
N GLY A 35 -10.23 -5.70 -9.58
CA GLY A 35 -9.59 -6.59 -10.55
C GLY A 35 -8.16 -6.19 -10.85
N SER A 36 -7.87 -4.89 -10.89
CA SER A 36 -6.51 -4.43 -11.12
C SER A 36 -5.58 -4.85 -9.98
N PHE A 37 -6.05 -4.77 -8.75
CA PHE A 37 -5.23 -5.21 -7.61
C PHE A 37 -5.04 -6.72 -7.61
N ILE A 38 -6.08 -7.47 -7.98
CA ILE A 38 -5.98 -8.94 -8.09
C ILE A 38 -4.93 -9.31 -9.14
N ASP A 39 -4.93 -8.62 -10.27
CA ASP A 39 -3.94 -8.86 -11.31
C ASP A 39 -2.52 -8.60 -10.79
N CYS A 40 -2.35 -7.56 -9.98
CA CYS A 40 -1.05 -7.27 -9.38
C CYS A 40 -0.60 -8.37 -8.43
N ILE A 41 -1.53 -8.91 -7.63
CA ILE A 41 -1.20 -10.01 -6.71
C ILE A 41 -0.77 -11.25 -7.48
N ASN A 42 -1.42 -11.52 -8.60
CA ASN A 42 -1.14 -12.71 -9.41
C ASN A 42 0.07 -12.54 -10.33
N SER A 43 0.63 -11.35 -10.39
CA SER A 43 1.79 -11.06 -11.21
C SER A 43 3.05 -11.01 -10.35
N SER A 44 4.19 -10.76 -10.98
CA SER A 44 5.46 -10.65 -10.27
C SER A 44 5.72 -9.22 -9.77
N TYR A 45 4.66 -8.47 -9.52
CA TYR A 45 4.78 -7.12 -9.00
C TYR A 45 5.13 -7.13 -7.52
N GLN A 46 5.75 -6.06 -7.05
CA GLN A 46 5.98 -5.86 -5.64
C GLN A 46 4.80 -5.12 -5.06
N ASN A 47 4.05 -5.79 -4.23
CA ASN A 47 2.83 -5.24 -3.63
C ASN A 47 3.01 -5.27 -2.13
N ILE A 48 3.21 -4.10 -1.53
CA ILE A 48 3.53 -3.97 -0.12
C ILE A 48 2.43 -3.19 0.58
N VAL A 49 2.01 -3.65 1.75
CA VAL A 49 1.09 -2.90 2.59
C VAL A 49 1.80 -2.51 3.87
N ILE A 50 1.39 -1.38 4.44
CA ILE A 50 1.93 -0.90 5.70
C ILE A 50 0.83 -0.95 6.74
N LEU A 51 1.20 -1.47 7.92
CA LEU A 51 0.27 -1.57 9.04
C LEU A 51 0.75 -0.70 10.18
N SER A 52 -0.19 -0.03 10.83
CA SER A 52 0.06 0.75 12.04
C SER A 52 -0.77 0.10 13.13
N ASP A 53 -0.10 -0.47 14.13
CA ASP A 53 -0.76 -1.20 15.22
C ASP A 53 -1.69 -2.27 14.69
N ASN A 54 -1.20 -3.02 13.68
CA ASN A 54 -1.91 -4.13 13.04
C ASN A 54 -3.10 -3.70 12.17
N LEU A 55 -3.29 -2.41 11.94
CA LEU A 55 -4.31 -1.91 11.03
C LEU A 55 -3.66 -1.51 9.72
N LEU A 56 -4.19 -2.02 8.61
CA LEU A 56 -3.67 -1.66 7.29
C LEU A 56 -4.03 -0.21 6.98
N VAL A 57 -3.02 0.63 6.81
CA VAL A 57 -3.22 2.06 6.61
C VAL A 57 -2.66 2.58 5.29
N GLY A 58 -2.00 1.73 4.51
CA GLY A 58 -1.48 2.17 3.22
C GLY A 58 -0.94 1.01 2.40
N PHE A 59 -0.62 1.31 1.14
CA PHE A 59 -0.08 0.31 0.24
C PHE A 59 0.79 0.95 -0.83
N CYS A 60 1.61 0.13 -1.46
CA CYS A 60 2.47 0.54 -2.57
C CYS A 60 2.55 -0.60 -3.56
N ILE A 61 2.26 -0.32 -4.82
CA ILE A 61 2.35 -1.29 -5.90
C ILE A 61 3.44 -0.82 -6.86
N SER A 62 4.39 -1.70 -7.17
CA SER A 62 5.45 -1.34 -8.10
C SER A 62 5.87 -2.55 -8.92
N THR A 63 6.47 -2.28 -10.08
CA THR A 63 7.11 -3.32 -10.88
C THR A 63 8.61 -3.15 -10.79
N VAL A 64 9.34 -4.27 -10.82
CA VAL A 64 10.78 -4.25 -10.76
C VAL A 64 11.30 -5.16 -11.87
N ASN A 65 12.27 -4.67 -12.64
CA ASN A 65 12.96 -5.49 -13.61
C ASN A 65 14.47 -5.34 -13.39
N PHE A 66 15.28 -5.83 -14.32
CA PHE A 66 16.73 -5.88 -14.12
C PHE A 66 17.37 -4.51 -13.93
N THR A 67 16.81 -3.48 -14.54
CA THR A 67 17.47 -2.18 -14.58
C THR A 67 16.68 -1.07 -13.91
N GLU A 68 15.38 -1.25 -13.65
CA GLU A 68 14.58 -0.16 -13.12
C GLU A 68 13.36 -0.67 -12.39
N SER A 69 12.82 0.18 -11.53
CA SER A 69 11.56 -0.09 -10.89
C SER A 69 10.61 1.07 -11.18
N HIS A 70 9.33 0.74 -11.31
CA HIS A 70 8.30 1.73 -11.61
C HIS A 70 7.22 1.68 -10.54
N LEU A 71 6.97 2.82 -9.93
CA LEU A 71 5.87 2.96 -8.99
C LEU A 71 4.57 3.06 -9.79
N LEU A 72 3.62 2.17 -9.51
CA LEU A 72 2.33 2.16 -10.18
C LEU A 72 1.24 2.83 -9.36
N ASN A 73 1.27 2.63 -8.04
CA ASN A 73 0.25 3.22 -7.17
C ASN A 73 0.77 3.21 -5.74
N ILE A 74 0.52 4.29 -5.02
CA ILE A 74 0.84 4.38 -3.60
C ILE A 74 -0.21 5.25 -2.93
N SER A 75 -0.72 4.81 -1.78
CA SER A 75 -1.72 5.57 -1.03
C SER A 75 -1.62 5.29 0.45
N ILE A 76 -1.90 6.32 1.24
CA ILE A 76 -2.01 6.22 2.69
C ILE A 76 -3.41 6.69 3.06
N HIS A 77 -4.08 5.96 3.95
CA HIS A 77 -5.40 6.34 4.43
C HIS A 77 -5.37 7.79 4.92
N PRO A 78 -6.37 8.60 4.58
CA PRO A 78 -6.34 10.03 4.95
C PRO A 78 -6.09 10.32 6.42
N ASP A 79 -6.59 9.47 7.32
CA ASP A 79 -6.43 9.67 8.76
C ASP A 79 -4.99 9.45 9.23
N TYR A 80 -4.15 8.88 8.37
CA TYR A 80 -2.77 8.53 8.74
C TYR A 80 -1.73 9.30 7.92
N ARG A 81 -2.17 10.29 7.16
CA ARG A 81 -1.25 11.11 6.38
C ARG A 81 -0.48 12.06 7.29
N SER A 82 0.58 12.65 6.75
CA SER A 82 1.44 13.59 7.46
C SER A 82 2.23 12.95 8.60
N GLN A 83 2.40 11.64 8.57
CA GLN A 83 3.19 10.92 9.56
C GLN A 83 4.44 10.27 8.95
N GLY A 84 4.75 10.60 7.69
CA GLY A 84 5.92 10.04 7.02
C GLY A 84 5.75 8.62 6.52
N LEU A 85 4.54 8.06 6.56
CA LEU A 85 4.32 6.67 6.19
C LEU A 85 4.52 6.42 4.70
N GLY A 86 4.16 7.39 3.86
CA GLY A 86 4.39 7.27 2.42
C GLY A 86 5.87 7.13 2.10
N GLN A 87 6.72 7.90 2.78
CA GLN A 87 8.16 7.80 2.58
C GLN A 87 8.69 6.47 3.05
N LEU A 88 8.17 5.95 4.17
CA LEU A 88 8.56 4.63 4.65
C LEU A 88 8.20 3.55 3.63
N LEU A 89 7.01 3.64 3.03
CA LEU A 89 6.60 2.69 2.00
C LEU A 89 7.53 2.76 0.78
N LEU A 90 7.88 3.97 0.34
CA LEU A 90 8.77 4.13 -0.80
C LEU A 90 10.14 3.52 -0.51
N ASN A 91 10.64 3.71 0.71
CA ASN A 91 11.94 3.15 1.08
C ASN A 91 11.91 1.64 1.16
N GLU A 92 10.75 1.06 1.47
CA GLU A 92 10.63 -0.38 1.58
C GLU A 92 10.47 -1.06 0.22
N SER A 93 9.91 -0.35 -0.75
CA SER A 93 9.64 -0.94 -2.06
C SER A 93 10.86 -0.97 -3.01
#